data_6372daa0b6dc264916aeb3edd6ff2394
#
_entry.id   6372daa0b6dc264916aeb3edd6ff2394
#
_cell.length_a   1.000
_cell.length_b   1.000
_cell.length_c   1.000
_cell.angle_alpha   90.00
_cell.angle_beta   90.00
_cell.angle_gamma   90.00
#
_symmetry.space_group_name_H-M   'P 1'
#
loop_
_entity.id
_entity.type
_entity.pdbx_description
1 polymer ?
#
loop_
_entity_poly.entity_id
_entity_poly.type
_entity_poly.pdbx_seq_one_letter_code
_entity_poly.pdbx_strand_id
1 'polypeptide(L)'
;MTESTAPQAEHRTVLLRGGEVHSPADPFATAMVVERGHIAWVGSEGAADAFATGVDEVIDLEGALVTPAFTDAHVHTTATGLALTGLDLSGARSLTEALDLVRAHSAAHPADTVLLGHGWDTARWPEQRPPSRAQLDEASGSRPLYLPRVDVH
;
A
#
# COMPACT_ATOMS: atom_id res chain seq x y z
N MET A 1 -17.04 -25.72 -8.30
CA MET A 1 -16.10 -26.02 -7.20
C MET A 1 -14.73 -26.06 -7.83
N THR A 2 -14.03 -24.93 -7.88
CA THR A 2 -12.64 -24.85 -8.33
C THR A 2 -11.77 -24.98 -7.10
N GLU A 3 -11.07 -26.12 -6.98
CA GLU A 3 -10.03 -26.30 -5.98
C GLU A 3 -8.99 -25.21 -6.16
N SER A 4 -8.85 -24.36 -5.14
CA SER A 4 -7.75 -23.44 -5.00
C SER A 4 -6.50 -24.26 -4.71
N THR A 5 -5.69 -24.49 -5.72
CA THR A 5 -4.36 -25.08 -5.57
C THR A 5 -3.49 -24.06 -4.85
N ALA A 6 -3.46 -24.11 -3.52
CA ALA A 6 -2.45 -23.39 -2.73
C ALA A 6 -1.07 -23.95 -3.10
N PRO A 7 -0.05 -23.10 -3.33
CA PRO A 7 1.16 -23.49 -4.01
C PRO A 7 2.09 -24.32 -3.11
N GLN A 8 2.87 -25.19 -3.76
CA GLN A 8 3.96 -26.03 -3.26
C GLN A 8 5.12 -25.28 -2.54
N ALA A 9 4.85 -24.09 -2.01
CA ALA A 9 5.81 -23.27 -1.25
C ALA A 9 6.20 -23.88 0.11
N GLU A 10 5.39 -24.84 0.62
CA GLU A 10 5.58 -25.38 1.98
C GLU A 10 6.81 -26.27 2.16
N HIS A 11 7.51 -26.65 1.07
CA HIS A 11 8.67 -27.55 1.14
C HIS A 11 9.93 -26.99 0.48
N ARG A 12 9.92 -25.75 0.07
CA ARG A 12 11.00 -25.13 -0.71
C ARG A 12 12.07 -24.56 0.22
N THR A 13 13.34 -24.80 -0.13
CA THR A 13 14.51 -24.19 0.49
C THR A 13 15.12 -23.18 -0.48
N VAL A 14 15.26 -21.94 -0.06
CA VAL A 14 15.77 -20.84 -0.88
C VAL A 14 16.98 -20.21 -0.20
N LEU A 15 18.07 -20.05 -0.94
CA LEU A 15 19.23 -19.27 -0.54
C LEU A 15 19.14 -17.88 -1.19
N LEU A 16 19.10 -16.84 -0.36
CA LEU A 16 19.26 -15.44 -0.78
C LEU A 16 20.70 -15.03 -0.48
N ARG A 17 21.38 -14.40 -1.44
CA ARG A 17 22.80 -14.03 -1.32
C ARG A 17 23.15 -12.79 -2.16
N GLY A 18 24.36 -12.25 -2.00
CA GLY A 18 24.81 -11.11 -2.81
C GLY A 18 24.17 -9.76 -2.41
N GLY A 19 23.70 -9.60 -1.16
CA GLY A 19 23.08 -8.39 -0.66
C GLY A 19 23.41 -8.11 0.79
N GLU A 20 22.54 -7.39 1.48
CA GLU A 20 22.61 -7.14 2.92
C GLU A 20 21.39 -7.72 3.62
N VAL A 21 21.55 -8.33 4.79
CA VAL A 21 20.44 -8.88 5.57
C VAL A 21 20.39 -8.17 6.93
N HIS A 22 19.36 -7.37 7.17
CA HIS A 22 19.16 -6.74 8.45
C HIS A 22 18.69 -7.75 9.49
N SER A 23 19.60 -8.21 10.34
CA SER A 23 19.32 -9.19 11.38
C SER A 23 19.97 -8.78 12.70
N PRO A 24 19.24 -8.78 13.83
CA PRO A 24 19.85 -8.54 15.15
C PRO A 24 20.75 -9.70 15.60
N ALA A 25 20.61 -10.89 15.02
CA ALA A 25 21.44 -12.05 15.34
C ALA A 25 22.82 -11.98 14.68
N ASP A 26 22.91 -11.40 13.48
CA ASP A 26 24.17 -11.13 12.78
C ASP A 26 24.05 -9.81 12.02
N PRO A 27 24.60 -8.70 12.56
CA PRO A 27 24.49 -7.39 11.95
C PRO A 27 25.32 -7.21 10.66
N PHE A 28 26.16 -8.17 10.32
CA PHE A 28 27.01 -8.18 9.12
C PHE A 28 26.58 -9.24 8.11
N ALA A 29 25.38 -9.77 8.26
CA ALA A 29 24.87 -10.81 7.39
C ALA A 29 24.68 -10.29 5.95
N THR A 30 25.10 -11.12 4.99
CA THR A 30 25.01 -10.84 3.55
C THR A 30 24.28 -11.94 2.79
N ALA A 31 23.87 -13.00 3.49
CA ALA A 31 23.10 -14.09 2.94
C ALA A 31 22.18 -14.72 3.98
N MET A 32 21.12 -15.39 3.52
CA MET A 32 20.19 -16.12 4.38
C MET A 32 19.58 -17.32 3.65
N VAL A 33 19.21 -18.35 4.41
CA VAL A 33 18.46 -19.51 3.94
C VAL A 33 17.06 -19.49 4.54
N VAL A 34 16.07 -19.63 3.67
CA VAL A 34 14.66 -19.81 4.05
C VAL A 34 14.26 -21.23 3.71
N GLU A 35 13.85 -22.00 4.70
CA GLU A 35 13.34 -23.37 4.55
C GLU A 35 11.90 -23.42 5.04
N ARG A 36 10.99 -23.91 4.20
CA ARG A 36 9.55 -24.07 4.53
C ARG A 36 8.91 -22.78 5.10
N GLY A 37 9.28 -21.62 4.54
CA GLY A 37 8.77 -20.33 4.97
C GLY A 37 9.39 -19.78 6.27
N HIS A 38 10.42 -20.43 6.82
CA HIS A 38 11.13 -19.97 8.02
C HIS A 38 12.58 -19.64 7.71
N ILE A 39 13.14 -18.65 8.37
CA ILE A 39 14.55 -18.33 8.29
C ILE A 39 15.33 -19.44 9.04
N ALA A 40 16.01 -20.29 8.29
CA ALA A 40 16.77 -21.40 8.83
C ALA A 40 18.22 -21.00 9.18
N TRP A 41 18.78 -20.04 8.45
CA TRP A 41 20.13 -19.58 8.64
C TRP A 41 20.30 -18.12 8.15
N VAL A 42 21.19 -17.37 8.81
CA VAL A 42 21.63 -16.03 8.43
C VAL A 42 23.13 -15.94 8.66
N GLY A 43 23.88 -15.32 7.74
CA GLY A 43 25.32 -15.17 7.89
C GLY A 43 26.00 -14.54 6.67
N SER A 44 27.33 -14.78 6.55
CA SER A 44 28.13 -14.16 5.50
C SER A 44 28.02 -14.88 4.17
N GLU A 45 28.29 -14.16 3.08
CA GLU A 45 28.35 -14.68 1.69
C GLU A 45 29.26 -15.89 1.57
N GLY A 46 30.46 -15.85 2.20
CA GLY A 46 31.41 -16.97 2.13
C GLY A 46 30.90 -18.23 2.83
N ALA A 47 30.10 -18.11 3.89
CA ALA A 47 29.47 -19.25 4.56
C ALA A 47 28.27 -19.80 3.79
N ALA A 48 27.62 -18.97 2.97
CA ALA A 48 26.48 -19.35 2.13
C ALA A 48 26.84 -20.43 1.08
N ASP A 49 28.09 -20.52 0.66
CA ASP A 49 28.55 -21.52 -0.32
C ASP A 49 28.29 -22.97 0.14
N ALA A 50 28.28 -23.20 1.44
CA ALA A 50 27.96 -24.52 2.01
C ALA A 50 26.53 -24.97 1.74
N PHE A 51 25.62 -24.05 1.46
CA PHE A 51 24.20 -24.32 1.19
C PHE A 51 23.87 -24.37 -0.30
N ALA A 52 24.72 -23.81 -1.17
CA ALA A 52 24.41 -23.60 -2.59
C ALA A 52 24.05 -24.88 -3.37
N THR A 53 24.53 -26.04 -2.93
CA THR A 53 24.24 -27.34 -3.58
C THR A 53 23.05 -28.10 -3.00
N GLY A 54 22.49 -27.63 -1.89
CA GLY A 54 21.41 -28.28 -1.14
C GLY A 54 20.07 -27.54 -1.11
N VAL A 55 19.95 -26.44 -1.84
CA VAL A 55 18.75 -25.62 -1.91
C VAL A 55 18.01 -25.81 -3.25
N ASP A 56 16.72 -25.56 -3.25
CA ASP A 56 15.88 -25.65 -4.45
C ASP A 56 16.06 -24.43 -5.37
N GLU A 57 16.44 -23.28 -4.79
CA GLU A 57 16.64 -22.03 -5.52
C GLU A 57 17.71 -21.16 -4.88
N VAL A 58 18.48 -20.48 -5.71
CA VAL A 58 19.40 -19.40 -5.30
C VAL A 58 18.91 -18.10 -5.91
N ILE A 59 18.70 -17.09 -5.08
CA ILE A 59 18.31 -15.73 -5.49
C ILE A 59 19.49 -14.81 -5.23
N ASP A 60 20.01 -14.19 -6.29
CA ASP A 60 20.96 -13.08 -6.16
C ASP A 60 20.19 -11.80 -5.82
N LEU A 61 20.57 -11.19 -4.70
CA LEU A 61 19.97 -9.96 -4.23
C LEU A 61 20.49 -8.71 -4.98
N GLU A 62 21.54 -8.84 -5.77
CA GLU A 62 22.12 -7.74 -6.55
C GLU A 62 22.44 -6.49 -5.67
N GLY A 63 22.88 -6.70 -4.44
CA GLY A 63 23.14 -5.64 -3.47
C GLY A 63 21.90 -5.12 -2.72
N ALA A 64 20.73 -5.69 -2.92
CA ALA A 64 19.51 -5.28 -2.21
C ALA A 64 19.57 -5.60 -0.72
N LEU A 65 18.86 -4.80 0.08
CA LEU A 65 18.70 -4.98 1.51
C LEU A 65 17.45 -5.83 1.80
N VAL A 66 17.62 -6.90 2.55
CA VAL A 66 16.54 -7.71 3.12
C VAL A 66 16.26 -7.23 4.55
N THR A 67 15.02 -6.88 4.82
CA THR A 67 14.56 -6.46 6.16
C THR A 67 13.35 -7.29 6.59
N PRO A 68 13.04 -7.38 7.89
CA PRO A 68 11.71 -7.82 8.33
C PRO A 68 10.63 -6.99 7.66
N ALA A 69 9.52 -7.63 7.32
CA ALA A 69 8.36 -6.93 6.80
C ALA A 69 7.83 -5.92 7.82
N PHE A 70 7.27 -4.81 7.31
CA PHE A 70 6.64 -3.82 8.18
C PHE A 70 5.38 -4.40 8.83
N THR A 71 5.25 -4.15 10.13
CA THR A 71 4.01 -4.41 10.87
C THR A 71 3.40 -3.07 11.24
N ASP A 72 2.25 -2.76 10.66
CA ASP A 72 1.49 -1.58 11.05
C ASP A 72 0.59 -1.94 12.25
N ALA A 73 0.96 -1.47 13.43
CA ALA A 73 0.23 -1.71 14.66
C ALA A 73 -1.00 -0.80 14.82
N HIS A 74 -1.16 0.21 13.95
CA HIS A 74 -2.30 1.13 13.94
C HIS A 74 -2.72 1.45 12.52
N VAL A 75 -3.51 0.58 11.92
CA VAL A 75 -3.91 0.68 10.53
C VAL A 75 -5.42 0.93 10.37
N HIS A 76 -5.77 1.90 9.55
CA HIS A 76 -7.14 2.19 9.16
C HIS A 76 -7.49 1.51 7.82
N THR A 77 -7.46 0.17 7.78
CA THR A 77 -7.63 -0.61 6.54
C THR A 77 -8.91 -0.28 5.78
N THR A 78 -10.04 -0.14 6.47
CA THR A 78 -11.32 0.22 5.85
C THR A 78 -11.28 1.62 5.23
N ALA A 79 -10.74 2.61 5.96
CA ALA A 79 -10.61 3.97 5.46
C ALA A 79 -9.66 4.03 4.25
N THR A 80 -8.54 3.28 4.30
CA THR A 80 -7.60 3.15 3.18
C THR A 80 -8.28 2.51 1.96
N GLY A 81 -9.05 1.43 2.15
CA GLY A 81 -9.80 0.79 1.07
C GLY A 81 -10.81 1.73 0.41
N LEU A 82 -11.55 2.50 1.20
CA LEU A 82 -12.48 3.53 0.70
C LEU A 82 -11.75 4.65 -0.03
N ALA A 83 -10.59 5.07 0.46
CA ALA A 83 -9.77 6.08 -0.21
C ALA A 83 -9.25 5.61 -1.57
N LEU A 84 -8.81 4.36 -1.68
CA LEU A 84 -8.32 3.79 -2.94
C LEU A 84 -9.40 3.63 -4.02
N THR A 85 -10.66 3.55 -3.65
CA THR A 85 -11.79 3.36 -4.58
C THR A 85 -12.65 4.61 -4.78
N GLY A 86 -12.52 5.60 -3.89
CA GLY A 86 -13.29 6.83 -3.91
C GLY A 86 -12.64 7.94 -4.74
N LEU A 87 -13.33 9.11 -4.76
CA LEU A 87 -12.82 10.33 -5.41
C LEU A 87 -11.63 10.90 -4.62
N ASP A 88 -10.48 11.00 -5.27
CA ASP A 88 -9.29 11.65 -4.71
C ASP A 88 -9.30 13.16 -5.02
N LEU A 89 -9.38 14.00 -3.98
CA LEU A 89 -9.31 15.46 -4.05
C LEU A 89 -7.95 16.02 -3.62
N SER A 90 -6.96 15.18 -3.32
CA SER A 90 -5.64 15.61 -2.82
C SER A 90 -4.88 16.50 -3.81
N GLY A 91 -5.17 16.34 -5.11
CA GLY A 91 -4.60 17.16 -6.18
C GLY A 91 -5.28 18.51 -6.41
N ALA A 92 -6.48 18.76 -5.85
CA ALA A 92 -7.23 19.98 -6.10
C ALA A 92 -6.51 21.22 -5.52
N ARG A 93 -6.35 22.24 -6.36
CA ARG A 93 -5.64 23.49 -6.03
C ARG A 93 -6.55 24.66 -5.70
N SER A 94 -7.87 24.48 -5.82
CA SER A 94 -8.90 25.48 -5.52
C SER A 94 -10.22 24.80 -5.16
N LEU A 95 -11.10 25.56 -4.53
CA LEU A 95 -12.47 25.15 -4.27
C LEU A 95 -13.20 24.80 -5.58
N THR A 96 -13.01 25.61 -6.62
CA THR A 96 -13.64 25.37 -7.93
C THR A 96 -13.20 24.06 -8.52
N GLU A 97 -11.89 23.78 -8.53
CA GLU A 97 -11.34 22.52 -9.06
C GLU A 97 -11.85 21.30 -8.27
N ALA A 98 -11.93 21.40 -6.94
CA ALA A 98 -12.50 20.34 -6.11
C ALA A 98 -13.97 20.05 -6.47
N LEU A 99 -14.80 21.10 -6.65
CA LEU A 99 -16.19 20.95 -7.05
C LEU A 99 -16.34 20.38 -8.47
N ASP A 100 -15.45 20.73 -9.40
CA ASP A 100 -15.44 20.17 -10.76
C ASP A 100 -15.11 18.68 -10.75
N LEU A 101 -14.15 18.26 -9.91
CA LEU A 101 -13.84 16.85 -9.70
C LEU A 101 -15.04 16.09 -9.11
N VAL A 102 -15.77 16.67 -8.14
CA VAL A 102 -17.01 16.07 -7.61
C VAL A 102 -18.05 15.92 -8.72
N ARG A 103 -18.27 16.93 -9.55
CA ARG A 103 -19.22 16.85 -10.68
C ARG A 103 -18.85 15.75 -11.68
N ALA A 104 -17.57 15.70 -12.05
CA ALA A 104 -17.08 14.70 -12.99
C ALA A 104 -17.24 13.27 -12.42
N HIS A 105 -16.89 13.06 -11.17
CA HIS A 105 -17.05 11.77 -10.48
C HIS A 105 -18.54 11.39 -10.38
N SER A 106 -19.38 12.33 -9.99
CA SER A 106 -20.83 12.16 -9.92
C SER A 106 -21.44 11.73 -11.26
N ALA A 107 -20.99 12.32 -12.36
CA ALA A 107 -21.45 12.00 -13.71
C ALA A 107 -20.94 10.63 -14.19
N ALA A 108 -19.71 10.26 -13.82
CA ALA A 108 -19.10 8.98 -14.18
C ALA A 108 -19.70 7.78 -13.42
N HIS A 109 -20.32 8.02 -12.26
CA HIS A 109 -20.87 6.98 -11.37
C HIS A 109 -22.38 7.19 -11.13
N PRO A 110 -23.22 7.14 -12.17
CA PRO A 110 -24.64 7.47 -12.05
C PRO A 110 -25.45 6.47 -11.20
N ALA A 111 -24.93 5.25 -11.02
CA ALA A 111 -25.58 4.20 -10.23
C ALA A 111 -25.28 4.31 -8.73
N ASP A 112 -24.28 5.10 -8.33
CA ASP A 112 -23.90 5.22 -6.92
C ASP A 112 -24.93 6.04 -6.16
N THR A 113 -25.45 5.46 -5.09
CA THR A 113 -26.41 6.13 -4.19
C THR A 113 -25.72 7.07 -3.21
N VAL A 114 -24.46 6.83 -2.91
CA VAL A 114 -23.59 7.66 -2.04
C VAL A 114 -22.27 7.84 -2.76
N LEU A 115 -21.77 9.07 -2.82
CA LEU A 115 -20.45 9.36 -3.35
C LEU A 115 -19.42 9.42 -2.22
N LEU A 116 -18.35 8.65 -2.39
CA LEU A 116 -17.24 8.62 -1.43
C LEU A 116 -16.02 9.26 -2.04
N GLY A 117 -15.30 10.07 -1.27
CA GLY A 117 -14.04 10.66 -1.68
C GLY A 117 -13.23 11.10 -0.47
N HIS A 118 -12.05 11.71 -0.70
CA HIS A 118 -11.13 12.08 0.38
C HIS A 118 -10.12 13.14 -0.06
N GLY A 119 -9.33 13.63 0.89
CA GLY A 119 -8.06 14.28 0.63
C GLY A 119 -8.11 15.76 0.31
N TRP A 120 -9.25 16.46 0.46
CA TRP A 120 -9.31 17.90 0.24
C TRP A 120 -8.60 18.68 1.37
N ASP A 121 -7.97 19.81 1.01
CA ASP A 121 -7.19 20.62 1.93
C ASP A 121 -7.34 22.11 1.60
N THR A 122 -8.06 22.84 2.45
CA THR A 122 -8.29 24.29 2.28
C THR A 122 -7.02 25.13 2.43
N ALA A 123 -5.99 24.62 3.13
CA ALA A 123 -4.74 25.36 3.29
C ALA A 123 -4.00 25.55 1.96
N ARG A 124 -4.30 24.71 0.98
CA ARG A 124 -3.73 24.75 -0.38
C ARG A 124 -4.57 25.57 -1.37
N TRP A 125 -5.75 26.04 -0.96
CA TRP A 125 -6.69 26.75 -1.81
C TRP A 125 -6.63 28.27 -1.62
N PRO A 126 -6.70 29.08 -2.69
CA PRO A 126 -6.76 30.53 -2.57
C PRO A 126 -7.91 31.03 -1.71
N GLU A 127 -9.05 30.33 -1.76
CA GLU A 127 -10.27 30.67 -1.03
C GLU A 127 -10.15 30.44 0.48
N GLN A 128 -9.25 29.60 0.94
CA GLN A 128 -8.98 29.21 2.34
C GLN A 128 -10.24 28.85 3.13
N ARG A 129 -11.26 28.33 2.47
CA ARG A 129 -12.53 27.93 3.07
C ARG A 129 -13.04 26.61 2.50
N PRO A 130 -13.80 25.83 3.29
CA PRO A 130 -14.43 24.61 2.80
C PRO A 130 -15.55 24.94 1.79
N PRO A 131 -15.96 23.95 0.98
CA PRO A 131 -17.17 24.02 0.19
C PRO A 131 -18.39 24.17 1.11
N SER A 132 -19.37 24.97 0.70
CA SER A 132 -20.64 25.01 1.38
C SER A 132 -21.50 23.79 1.01
N ARG A 133 -22.47 23.46 1.88
CA ARG A 133 -23.43 22.39 1.59
C ARG A 133 -24.12 22.57 0.23
N ALA A 134 -24.59 23.80 -0.06
CA ALA A 134 -25.28 24.07 -1.34
C ALA A 134 -24.36 23.80 -2.55
N GLN A 135 -23.06 24.14 -2.47
CA GLN A 135 -22.09 23.87 -3.52
C GLN A 135 -21.85 22.36 -3.71
N LEU A 136 -21.81 21.61 -2.60
CA LEU A 136 -21.68 20.16 -2.63
C LEU A 136 -22.93 19.48 -3.21
N ASP A 137 -24.13 19.92 -2.77
CA ASP A 137 -25.41 19.41 -3.27
C ASP A 137 -25.53 19.65 -4.78
N GLU A 138 -25.16 20.83 -5.26
CA GLU A 138 -25.12 21.13 -6.70
C GLU A 138 -24.12 20.23 -7.46
N ALA A 139 -22.91 20.07 -6.94
CA ALA A 139 -21.87 19.30 -7.59
C ALA A 139 -22.16 17.80 -7.60
N SER A 140 -22.78 17.26 -6.54
CA SER A 140 -23.13 15.85 -6.42
C SER A 140 -24.45 15.47 -7.11
N GLY A 141 -25.23 16.44 -7.59
CA GLY A 141 -26.60 16.20 -8.04
C GLY A 141 -27.53 15.83 -6.90
N SER A 142 -27.34 16.44 -5.72
CA SER A 142 -28.09 16.19 -4.49
C SER A 142 -27.96 14.76 -3.94
N ARG A 143 -26.95 14.02 -4.35
CA ARG A 143 -26.63 12.71 -3.77
C ARG A 143 -25.86 12.88 -2.47
N PRO A 144 -26.08 12.01 -1.46
CA PRO A 144 -25.25 11.97 -0.26
C PRO A 144 -23.76 11.88 -0.61
N LEU A 145 -22.93 12.68 0.05
CA LEU A 145 -21.53 12.83 -0.22
C LEU A 145 -20.73 12.75 1.08
N TYR A 146 -19.72 11.90 1.15
CA TYR A 146 -18.79 11.80 2.27
C TYR A 146 -17.37 12.09 1.80
N LEU A 147 -16.80 13.21 2.24
CA LEU A 147 -15.50 13.71 1.84
C LEU A 147 -14.66 14.11 3.07
N PRO A 148 -13.97 13.18 3.73
CA PRO A 148 -13.02 13.55 4.78
C PRO A 148 -11.86 14.38 4.22
N ARG A 149 -11.37 15.28 5.04
CA ARG A 149 -10.18 16.08 4.75
C ARG A 149 -8.92 15.20 4.71
N VAL A 150 -7.81 15.83 4.30
CA VAL A 150 -6.48 15.18 4.28
C VAL A 150 -6.04 14.65 5.65
N ASP A 151 -6.48 15.29 6.72
CA ASP A 151 -6.21 14.92 8.13
C ASP A 151 -7.26 13.96 8.73
N VAL A 152 -8.20 13.48 7.91
CA VAL A 152 -9.31 12.56 8.29
C VAL A 152 -10.24 13.09 9.40
N HIS A 153 -10.21 14.41 9.67
CA HIS A 153 -11.03 15.05 10.70
C HIS A 153 -11.93 16.14 10.11
#